data_e34fb2cd783f0e23cab3c7604e7adb15
#
_entry.id   e34fb2cd783f0e23cab3c7604e7adb15
#
_cell.length_a   1.000
_cell.length_b   1.000
_cell.length_c   1.000
_cell.angle_alpha   90.00
_cell.angle_beta   90.00
_cell.angle_gamma   90.00
#
_symmetry.space_group_name_H-M   'P 1'
#
loop_
_entity.id
_entity.type
_entity.pdbx_description
1 polymer ?
#
loop_
_entity_poly.entity_id
_entity_poly.type
_entity_poly.pdbx_seq_one_letter_code
_entity_poly.pdbx_strand_id
1 'polypeptide(L)'
;MILVLRPEPGASETVRRLRDSGLEAISVPLFVVQPLEWELPDPARFDALLLTSANAVRHGGEQLGKLRGLPVHAVGEATAKASRGAGFDISSSGDAGVDRLLGSIDQELRLLHLCGTDRREPAGARQQITAVAVYQATPVGQPDLGSARGSVALIHSPRAGTRFGELIGASDRPTIAVATISDAAAQAVGDGWQECEAAAQPNEEALLALAARLCQKSAA
;
A
#
# COMPACT_ATOMS: atom_id res chain seq x y z
N MET A 1 8.26 -18.85 -9.83
CA MET A 1 7.59 -17.61 -10.31
C MET A 1 6.91 -16.90 -9.15
N ILE A 2 6.88 -15.56 -9.16
CA ILE A 2 6.27 -14.73 -8.08
C ILE A 2 5.07 -13.96 -8.63
N LEU A 3 3.94 -14.00 -7.90
CA LEU A 3 2.74 -13.20 -8.20
C LEU A 3 2.73 -11.93 -7.33
N VAL A 4 2.70 -10.78 -7.95
CA VAL A 4 2.61 -9.48 -7.28
C VAL A 4 1.16 -9.00 -7.34
N LEU A 5 0.48 -8.97 -6.19
CA LEU A 5 -0.98 -8.83 -6.08
C LEU A 5 -1.44 -7.42 -5.70
N ARG A 6 -0.50 -6.50 -5.42
CA ARG A 6 -0.81 -5.10 -5.08
C ARG A 6 -1.27 -4.30 -6.31
N PRO A 7 -1.99 -3.18 -6.12
CA PRO A 7 -2.40 -2.30 -7.22
C PRO A 7 -1.21 -1.65 -7.95
N GLU A 8 -1.47 -1.22 -9.19
CA GLU A 8 -0.55 -0.35 -9.94
C GLU A 8 -0.48 1.07 -9.33
N PRO A 9 0.63 1.79 -9.53
CA PRO A 9 1.86 1.39 -10.24
C PRO A 9 2.82 0.57 -9.37
N GLY A 10 2.48 0.32 -8.11
CA GLY A 10 3.33 -0.41 -7.18
C GLY A 10 3.61 -1.85 -7.61
N ALA A 11 2.66 -2.51 -8.27
CA ALA A 11 2.86 -3.87 -8.77
C ALA A 11 3.97 -3.94 -9.83
N SER A 12 3.93 -3.07 -10.82
CA SER A 12 4.97 -2.99 -11.86
C SER A 12 6.35 -2.65 -11.29
N GLU A 13 6.42 -1.77 -10.29
CA GLU A 13 7.67 -1.44 -9.61
C GLU A 13 8.24 -2.63 -8.85
N THR A 14 7.40 -3.36 -8.11
CA THR A 14 7.78 -4.59 -7.41
C THR A 14 8.25 -5.67 -8.39
N VAL A 15 7.51 -5.90 -9.49
CA VAL A 15 7.90 -6.86 -10.55
C VAL A 15 9.27 -6.50 -11.13
N ARG A 16 9.52 -5.22 -11.44
CA ARG A 16 10.81 -4.78 -11.96
C ARG A 16 11.94 -5.11 -10.97
N ARG A 17 11.79 -4.78 -9.68
CA ARG A 17 12.80 -5.06 -8.64
C ARG A 17 13.11 -6.55 -8.50
N LEU A 18 12.08 -7.41 -8.57
CA LEU A 18 12.24 -8.86 -8.54
C LEU A 18 13.02 -9.36 -9.76
N ARG A 19 12.67 -8.87 -10.96
CA ARG A 19 13.36 -9.24 -12.21
C ARG A 19 14.80 -8.76 -12.24
N ASP A 20 15.08 -7.55 -11.74
CA ASP A 20 16.44 -7.01 -11.59
C ASP A 20 17.31 -7.90 -10.65
N SER A 21 16.65 -8.64 -9.74
CA SER A 21 17.28 -9.63 -8.85
C SER A 21 17.32 -11.06 -9.44
N GLY A 22 16.97 -11.24 -10.70
CA GLY A 22 16.99 -12.54 -11.38
C GLY A 22 15.78 -13.44 -11.08
N LEU A 23 14.72 -12.91 -10.48
CA LEU A 23 13.51 -13.66 -10.12
C LEU A 23 12.40 -13.44 -11.17
N GLU A 24 11.76 -14.52 -11.57
CA GLU A 24 10.59 -14.44 -12.46
C GLU A 24 9.37 -13.95 -11.69
N ALA A 25 8.77 -12.84 -12.13
CA ALA A 25 7.62 -12.23 -11.47
C ALA A 25 6.62 -11.66 -12.48
N ILE A 26 5.34 -11.73 -12.13
CA ILE A 26 4.23 -11.12 -12.89
C ILE A 26 3.32 -10.28 -11.98
N SER A 27 2.70 -9.26 -12.57
CA SER A 27 1.70 -8.41 -11.91
C SER A 27 0.30 -8.98 -12.13
N VAL A 28 -0.40 -9.30 -11.03
CA VAL A 28 -1.81 -9.74 -11.03
C VAL A 28 -2.56 -8.95 -9.94
N PRO A 29 -2.86 -7.67 -10.15
CA PRO A 29 -3.48 -6.84 -9.13
C PRO A 29 -4.85 -7.36 -8.71
N LEU A 30 -5.09 -7.49 -7.41
CA LEU A 30 -6.41 -7.85 -6.86
C LEU A 30 -7.35 -6.64 -6.72
N PHE A 31 -6.81 -5.44 -6.81
CA PHE A 31 -7.54 -4.18 -6.69
C PHE A 31 -7.07 -3.18 -7.73
N VAL A 32 -8.00 -2.35 -8.20
CA VAL A 32 -7.72 -1.17 -9.02
C VAL A 32 -7.96 0.07 -8.18
N VAL A 33 -6.99 1.00 -8.18
CA VAL A 33 -7.15 2.30 -7.53
C VAL A 33 -7.75 3.29 -8.53
N GLN A 34 -8.83 3.94 -8.12
CA GLN A 34 -9.58 4.88 -8.95
C GLN A 34 -9.78 6.20 -8.20
N PRO A 35 -9.75 7.35 -8.90
CA PRO A 35 -10.10 8.63 -8.30
C PRO A 35 -11.56 8.63 -7.84
N LEU A 36 -11.83 9.44 -6.83
CA LEU A 36 -13.17 9.81 -6.41
C LEU A 36 -13.41 11.28 -6.74
N GLU A 37 -14.66 11.63 -7.01
CA GLU A 37 -15.09 13.02 -6.93
C GLU A 37 -15.10 13.45 -5.47
N TRP A 38 -14.52 14.60 -5.16
CA TRP A 38 -14.44 15.14 -3.82
C TRP A 38 -14.57 16.66 -3.82
N GLU A 39 -15.10 17.19 -2.76
CA GLU A 39 -15.23 18.62 -2.57
C GLU A 39 -13.98 19.17 -1.88
N LEU A 40 -13.42 20.24 -2.45
CA LEU A 40 -12.27 20.91 -1.87
C LEU A 40 -12.72 21.73 -0.65
N PRO A 41 -12.28 21.38 0.56
CA PRO A 41 -12.53 22.25 1.71
C PRO A 41 -11.75 23.56 1.57
N ASP A 42 -12.22 24.62 2.21
CA ASP A 42 -11.49 25.90 2.23
C ASP A 42 -10.07 25.71 2.78
N PRO A 43 -9.02 25.93 1.95
CA PRO A 43 -7.63 25.71 2.36
C PRO A 43 -7.19 26.56 3.55
N ALA A 44 -7.79 27.74 3.76
CA ALA A 44 -7.48 28.64 4.88
C ALA A 44 -7.83 28.04 6.27
N ARG A 45 -8.60 26.96 6.31
CA ARG A 45 -8.94 26.26 7.53
C ARG A 45 -7.85 25.29 8.01
N PHE A 46 -6.81 25.07 7.23
CA PHE A 46 -5.76 24.07 7.49
C PHE A 46 -4.38 24.70 7.52
N ASP A 47 -3.51 24.13 8.30
CA ASP A 47 -2.14 24.57 8.46
C ASP A 47 -1.18 23.70 7.61
N ALA A 48 -1.57 22.42 7.33
CA ALA A 48 -0.79 21.50 6.52
C ALA A 48 -1.66 20.37 5.92
N LEU A 49 -1.08 19.66 4.94
CA LEU A 49 -1.60 18.40 4.42
C LEU A 49 -0.98 17.21 5.14
N LEU A 50 -1.77 16.21 5.45
CA LEU A 50 -1.33 14.87 5.84
C LEU A 50 -1.54 13.93 4.66
N LEU A 51 -0.48 13.32 4.14
CA LEU A 51 -0.54 12.36 3.04
C LEU A 51 0.07 11.03 3.49
N THR A 52 -0.75 10.00 3.59
CA THR A 52 -0.34 8.66 4.03
C THR A 52 -0.14 7.67 2.87
N SER A 53 -0.41 8.13 1.63
CA SER A 53 -0.25 7.32 0.43
C SER A 53 0.01 8.20 -0.80
N ALA A 54 0.95 7.79 -1.63
CA ALA A 54 1.18 8.41 -2.94
C ALA A 54 -0.07 8.39 -3.86
N ASN A 55 -1.03 7.51 -3.59
CA ASN A 55 -2.27 7.47 -4.35
C ASN A 55 -3.14 8.72 -4.12
N ALA A 56 -3.07 9.36 -2.96
CA ALA A 56 -3.75 10.64 -2.74
C ALA A 56 -3.27 11.72 -3.71
N VAL A 57 -1.96 11.72 -4.01
CA VAL A 57 -1.37 12.65 -4.99
C VAL A 57 -1.75 12.27 -6.42
N ARG A 58 -1.67 10.98 -6.76
CA ARG A 58 -1.94 10.49 -8.12
C ARG A 58 -3.39 10.65 -8.54
N HIS A 59 -4.31 10.54 -7.58
CA HIS A 59 -5.76 10.53 -7.82
C HIS A 59 -6.51 11.75 -7.27
N GLY A 60 -5.79 12.72 -6.67
CA GLY A 60 -6.41 13.94 -6.12
C GLY A 60 -6.97 14.92 -7.15
N GLY A 61 -6.67 14.69 -8.45
CA GLY A 61 -7.22 15.50 -9.55
C GLY A 61 -6.75 16.96 -9.56
N GLU A 62 -7.46 17.80 -10.32
CA GLU A 62 -7.10 19.21 -10.49
C GLU A 62 -7.21 20.03 -9.19
N GLN A 63 -8.12 19.63 -8.30
CA GLN A 63 -8.34 20.30 -7.02
C GLN A 63 -7.09 20.24 -6.12
N LEU A 64 -6.29 19.19 -6.26
CA LEU A 64 -5.05 19.03 -5.52
C LEU A 64 -4.08 20.22 -5.75
N GLY A 65 -4.05 20.76 -6.96
CA GLY A 65 -3.22 21.92 -7.31
C GLY A 65 -3.52 23.17 -6.49
N LYS A 66 -4.76 23.33 -6.01
CA LYS A 66 -5.21 24.48 -5.19
C LYS A 66 -4.70 24.41 -3.74
N LEU A 67 -4.15 23.26 -3.35
CA LEU A 67 -3.61 23.02 -2.00
C LEU A 67 -2.08 23.18 -1.92
N ARG A 68 -1.39 23.58 -3.02
CA ARG A 68 0.07 23.71 -3.06
C ARG A 68 0.66 24.74 -2.08
N GLY A 69 -0.17 25.64 -1.57
CA GLY A 69 0.25 26.59 -0.52
C GLY A 69 0.37 25.96 0.87
N LEU A 70 -0.14 24.74 1.06
CA LEU A 70 -0.04 24.01 2.34
C LEU A 70 1.18 23.10 2.33
N PRO A 71 2.03 23.15 3.38
CA PRO A 71 3.13 22.22 3.54
C PRO A 71 2.61 20.79 3.77
N VAL A 72 3.42 19.79 3.41
CA VAL A 72 3.02 18.37 3.46
C VAL A 72 3.79 17.62 4.54
N HIS A 73 3.06 16.90 5.37
CA HIS A 73 3.57 15.83 6.22
C HIS A 73 3.26 14.49 5.54
N ALA A 74 4.31 13.77 5.07
CA ALA A 74 4.17 12.57 4.26
C ALA A 74 4.56 11.30 5.03
N VAL A 75 3.74 10.26 4.95
CA VAL A 75 4.13 8.93 5.43
C VAL A 75 4.76 8.14 4.29
N GLY A 76 6.05 7.81 4.45
CA GLY A 76 6.83 7.03 3.49
C GLY A 76 7.45 7.87 2.36
N GLU A 77 8.68 7.48 1.95
CA GLU A 77 9.43 8.20 0.91
C GLU A 77 8.71 8.20 -0.45
N ALA A 78 7.99 7.13 -0.78
CA ALA A 78 7.18 7.08 -2.02
C ALA A 78 6.10 8.18 -2.06
N THR A 79 5.48 8.48 -0.90
CA THR A 79 4.49 9.56 -0.77
C THR A 79 5.17 10.92 -0.86
N ALA A 80 6.29 11.11 -0.16
CA ALA A 80 7.06 12.34 -0.21
C ALA A 80 7.57 12.64 -1.63
N LYS A 81 8.10 11.64 -2.33
CA LYS A 81 8.53 11.77 -3.73
C LYS A 81 7.40 12.15 -4.67
N ALA A 82 6.24 11.50 -4.54
CA ALA A 82 5.06 11.82 -5.35
C ALA A 82 4.60 13.28 -5.08
N SER A 83 4.61 13.71 -3.83
CA SER A 83 4.21 15.07 -3.43
C SER A 83 5.18 16.14 -3.98
N ARG A 84 6.49 15.92 -3.88
CA ARG A 84 7.51 16.82 -4.51
C ARG A 84 7.30 16.91 -6.02
N GLY A 85 7.07 15.75 -6.68
CA GLY A 85 6.80 15.70 -8.12
C GLY A 85 5.52 16.45 -8.54
N ALA A 86 4.55 16.60 -7.64
CA ALA A 86 3.33 17.39 -7.84
C ALA A 86 3.47 18.87 -7.43
N GLY A 87 4.66 19.30 -7.00
CA GLY A 87 4.98 20.69 -6.65
C GLY A 87 4.60 21.08 -5.22
N PHE A 88 4.58 20.14 -4.29
CA PHE A 88 4.37 20.40 -2.85
C PHE A 88 5.69 20.52 -2.10
N ASP A 89 5.70 21.38 -1.10
CA ASP A 89 6.78 21.46 -0.12
C ASP A 89 6.59 20.42 0.99
N ILE A 90 7.62 19.62 1.25
CA ILE A 90 7.60 18.59 2.28
C ILE A 90 8.18 19.13 3.58
N SER A 91 7.33 19.35 4.57
CA SER A 91 7.74 19.76 5.92
C SER A 91 8.35 18.61 6.72
N SER A 92 7.78 17.42 6.61
CA SER A 92 8.35 16.22 7.23
C SER A 92 7.95 14.96 6.48
N SER A 93 8.81 13.94 6.57
CA SER A 93 8.50 12.60 6.09
C SER A 93 9.01 11.55 7.09
N GLY A 94 8.30 10.42 7.19
CA GLY A 94 8.70 9.33 8.09
C GLY A 94 8.17 7.99 7.62
N ASP A 95 8.97 6.93 7.77
CA ASP A 95 8.65 5.57 7.30
C ASP A 95 8.01 4.68 8.38
N ALA A 96 7.95 5.15 9.61
CA ALA A 96 7.47 4.37 10.76
C ALA A 96 5.95 4.48 11.02
N GLY A 97 5.19 4.87 9.98
CA GLY A 97 3.73 4.97 10.04
C GLY A 97 3.19 6.32 10.50
N VAL A 98 1.87 6.48 10.35
CA VAL A 98 1.18 7.76 10.60
C VAL A 98 1.23 8.19 12.07
N ASP A 99 1.10 7.26 13.00
CA ASP A 99 1.08 7.59 14.44
C ASP A 99 2.42 8.19 14.89
N ARG A 100 3.55 7.65 14.39
CA ARG A 100 4.87 8.18 14.70
C ARG A 100 5.13 9.54 14.06
N LEU A 101 4.67 9.72 12.81
CA LEU A 101 4.76 11.02 12.15
C LEU A 101 3.99 12.08 12.94
N LEU A 102 2.74 11.81 13.32
CA LEU A 102 1.91 12.73 14.10
C LEU A 102 2.50 13.03 15.48
N GLY A 103 3.17 12.05 16.11
CA GLY A 103 3.89 12.25 17.38
C GLY A 103 5.13 13.15 17.26
N SER A 104 5.66 13.38 16.05
CA SER A 104 6.85 14.18 15.80
C SER A 104 6.59 15.61 15.30
N ILE A 105 5.35 15.95 15.00
CA ILE A 105 4.94 17.28 14.51
C ILE A 105 4.08 18.01 15.56
N ASP A 106 3.88 19.30 15.36
CA ASP A 106 3.11 20.15 16.27
C ASP A 106 1.69 19.58 16.45
N GLN A 107 1.26 19.54 17.71
CA GLN A 107 -0.03 18.97 18.14
C GLN A 107 -1.24 19.91 17.91
N GLU A 108 -0.98 21.19 17.70
CA GLU A 108 -2.02 22.21 17.48
C GLU A 108 -2.40 22.36 15.98
N LEU A 109 -1.70 21.65 15.06
CA LEU A 109 -1.95 21.75 13.64
C LEU A 109 -3.35 21.26 13.26
N ARG A 110 -3.99 22.02 12.37
CA ARG A 110 -5.21 21.61 11.67
C ARG A 110 -4.78 20.95 10.34
N LEU A 111 -4.94 19.65 10.25
CA LEU A 111 -4.46 18.86 9.13
C LEU A 111 -5.60 18.47 8.20
N LEU A 112 -5.41 18.69 6.89
CA LEU A 112 -6.24 18.09 5.86
C LEU A 112 -5.61 16.77 5.41
N HIS A 113 -6.24 15.65 5.76
CA HIS A 113 -5.79 14.31 5.36
C HIS A 113 -6.48 13.87 4.08
N LEU A 114 -5.80 13.98 2.93
CA LEU A 114 -6.27 13.37 1.69
C LEU A 114 -5.92 11.89 1.69
N CYS A 115 -6.94 11.03 1.60
CA CYS A 115 -6.79 9.60 1.83
C CYS A 115 -7.64 8.75 0.87
N GLY A 116 -7.54 7.43 0.99
CA GLY A 116 -8.48 6.50 0.39
C GLY A 116 -9.71 6.27 1.27
N THR A 117 -10.76 5.66 0.72
CA THR A 117 -11.93 5.20 1.48
C THR A 117 -11.55 4.21 2.58
N ASP A 118 -10.60 3.33 2.27
CA ASP A 118 -10.08 2.32 3.20
C ASP A 118 -8.82 2.85 3.90
N ARG A 119 -8.99 3.84 4.77
CA ARG A 119 -7.89 4.38 5.58
C ARG A 119 -7.88 3.77 6.97
N ARG A 120 -6.69 3.64 7.54
CA ARG A 120 -6.53 3.46 8.98
C ARG A 120 -6.62 4.83 9.65
N GLU A 121 -7.46 4.94 10.66
CA GLU A 121 -7.49 6.13 11.49
C GLU A 121 -6.27 6.14 12.42
N PRO A 122 -5.58 7.30 12.57
CA PRO A 122 -4.47 7.41 13.50
C PRO A 122 -4.94 7.19 14.95
N ALA A 123 -4.19 6.36 15.67
CA ALA A 123 -4.48 6.13 17.08
C ALA A 123 -3.82 7.21 17.94
N GLY A 124 -4.62 7.99 18.67
CA GLY A 124 -4.10 8.97 19.62
C GLY A 124 -3.53 10.25 18.99
N ALA A 125 -3.96 10.61 17.79
CA ALA A 125 -3.66 11.91 17.19
C ALA A 125 -4.18 13.04 18.08
N ARG A 126 -3.33 14.05 18.34
CA ARG A 126 -3.71 15.26 19.09
C ARG A 126 -4.10 16.40 18.17
N GLN A 127 -3.64 16.35 16.91
CA GLN A 127 -3.97 17.29 15.85
C GLN A 127 -5.46 17.22 15.49
N GLN A 128 -5.98 18.33 14.98
CA GLN A 128 -7.33 18.36 14.39
C GLN A 128 -7.25 17.84 12.95
N ILE A 129 -7.67 16.60 12.70
CA ILE A 129 -7.57 15.96 11.38
C ILE A 129 -8.94 15.94 10.71
N THR A 130 -9.04 16.62 9.56
CA THR A 130 -10.17 16.50 8.65
C THR A 130 -9.78 15.57 7.50
N ALA A 131 -10.42 14.41 7.43
CA ALA A 131 -10.13 13.42 6.38
C ALA A 131 -11.07 13.58 5.18
N VAL A 132 -10.51 13.58 3.97
CA VAL A 132 -11.24 13.63 2.71
C VAL A 132 -10.76 12.46 1.84
N ALA A 133 -11.68 11.58 1.46
CA ALA A 133 -11.39 10.49 0.54
C ALA A 133 -11.32 11.01 -0.90
N VAL A 134 -10.17 10.85 -1.55
CA VAL A 134 -9.92 11.30 -2.91
C VAL A 134 -9.69 10.15 -3.89
N TYR A 135 -9.60 8.92 -3.39
CA TYR A 135 -9.51 7.70 -4.17
C TYR A 135 -10.14 6.52 -3.43
N GLN A 136 -10.42 5.47 -4.19
CA GLN A 136 -10.84 4.17 -3.64
C GLN A 136 -10.08 3.03 -4.31
N ALA A 137 -9.96 1.90 -3.62
CA ALA A 137 -9.45 0.66 -4.18
C ALA A 137 -10.60 -0.33 -4.35
N THR A 138 -11.00 -0.60 -5.59
CA THR A 138 -12.09 -1.54 -5.91
C THR A 138 -11.52 -2.92 -6.25
N PRO A 139 -12.15 -4.02 -5.80
CA PRO A 139 -11.72 -5.36 -6.18
C PRO A 139 -11.81 -5.58 -7.69
N VAL A 140 -10.79 -6.22 -8.26
CA VAL A 140 -10.87 -6.78 -9.63
C VAL A 140 -11.81 -7.97 -9.59
N GLY A 141 -12.82 -8.00 -10.46
CA GLY A 141 -13.85 -9.04 -10.44
C GLY A 141 -13.27 -10.44 -10.66
N GLN A 142 -12.48 -10.61 -11.71
CA GLN A 142 -11.84 -11.86 -12.09
C GLN A 142 -10.36 -11.63 -12.43
N PRO A 143 -9.46 -11.56 -11.43
CA PRO A 143 -8.03 -11.49 -11.69
C PRO A 143 -7.55 -12.82 -12.31
N ASP A 144 -6.60 -12.73 -13.24
CA ASP A 144 -5.99 -13.92 -13.85
C ASP A 144 -5.02 -14.61 -12.87
N LEU A 145 -5.54 -15.56 -12.12
CA LEU A 145 -4.81 -16.38 -11.15
C LEU A 145 -4.42 -17.77 -11.71
N GLY A 146 -4.51 -17.98 -13.01
CA GLY A 146 -4.17 -19.28 -13.64
C GLY A 146 -2.73 -19.73 -13.37
N SER A 147 -1.83 -18.79 -13.14
CA SER A 147 -0.42 -19.04 -12.80
C SER A 147 -0.14 -19.16 -11.29
N ALA A 148 -1.15 -19.24 -10.43
CA ALA A 148 -0.95 -19.26 -8.98
C ALA A 148 -0.37 -20.58 -8.47
N ARG A 149 -0.70 -21.70 -9.07
CA ARG A 149 -0.18 -23.02 -8.67
C ARG A 149 1.34 -23.09 -8.84
N GLY A 150 2.04 -23.55 -7.84
CA GLY A 150 3.50 -23.64 -7.83
C GLY A 150 4.21 -22.29 -7.76
N SER A 151 3.50 -21.23 -7.38
CA SER A 151 4.06 -19.88 -7.29
C SER A 151 4.26 -19.41 -5.84
N VAL A 152 4.91 -18.25 -5.69
CA VAL A 152 4.95 -17.48 -4.45
C VAL A 152 4.09 -16.24 -4.61
N ALA A 153 3.05 -16.09 -3.80
CA ALA A 153 2.17 -14.92 -3.81
C ALA A 153 2.64 -13.86 -2.81
N LEU A 154 2.81 -12.59 -3.25
CA LEU A 154 3.16 -11.46 -2.39
C LEU A 154 1.93 -10.69 -1.93
N ILE A 155 1.73 -10.66 -0.63
CA ILE A 155 0.59 -10.01 0.03
C ILE A 155 1.07 -8.74 0.76
N HIS A 156 0.65 -7.57 0.26
CA HIS A 156 1.08 -6.25 0.78
C HIS A 156 0.09 -5.61 1.77
N SER A 157 -1.01 -6.27 2.09
CA SER A 157 -1.98 -5.78 3.08
C SER A 157 -2.93 -6.88 3.54
N PRO A 158 -3.53 -6.75 4.74
CA PRO A 158 -4.55 -7.70 5.21
C PRO A 158 -5.74 -7.83 4.23
N ARG A 159 -6.21 -6.72 3.67
CA ARG A 159 -7.30 -6.73 2.67
C ARG A 159 -6.96 -7.55 1.42
N ALA A 160 -5.71 -7.46 0.94
CA ALA A 160 -5.24 -8.30 -0.17
C ALA A 160 -5.14 -9.78 0.25
N GLY A 161 -4.75 -10.05 1.49
CA GLY A 161 -4.74 -11.40 2.06
C GLY A 161 -6.12 -12.03 2.07
N THR A 162 -7.11 -11.36 2.65
CA THR A 162 -8.52 -11.82 2.64
C THR A 162 -8.99 -12.10 1.21
N ARG A 163 -8.80 -11.14 0.31
CA ARG A 163 -9.24 -11.29 -1.08
C ARG A 163 -8.56 -12.44 -1.81
N PHE A 164 -7.26 -12.64 -1.61
CA PHE A 164 -6.54 -13.77 -2.21
C PHE A 164 -7.04 -15.11 -1.66
N GLY A 165 -7.25 -15.18 -0.32
CA GLY A 165 -7.82 -16.36 0.32
C GLY A 165 -9.22 -16.73 -0.20
N GLU A 166 -10.07 -15.73 -0.50
CA GLU A 166 -11.39 -15.96 -1.11
C GLU A 166 -11.31 -16.47 -2.55
N LEU A 167 -10.32 -16.04 -3.32
CA LEU A 167 -10.19 -16.37 -4.75
C LEU A 167 -9.53 -17.72 -5.01
N ILE A 168 -8.68 -18.22 -4.09
CA ILE A 168 -7.99 -19.49 -4.25
C ILE A 168 -8.76 -20.61 -3.56
N GLY A 169 -9.14 -21.60 -4.34
CA GLY A 169 -9.81 -22.81 -3.84
C GLY A 169 -8.94 -23.62 -2.88
N ALA A 170 -9.56 -24.28 -1.90
CA ALA A 170 -8.85 -25.06 -0.88
C ALA A 170 -7.92 -26.14 -1.47
N SER A 171 -8.26 -26.73 -2.62
CA SER A 171 -7.43 -27.73 -3.33
C SER A 171 -6.14 -27.17 -3.90
N ASP A 172 -6.07 -25.86 -4.17
CA ASP A 172 -4.93 -25.21 -4.82
C ASP A 172 -3.95 -24.62 -3.81
N ARG A 173 -4.46 -24.20 -2.63
CA ARG A 173 -3.66 -23.58 -1.58
C ARG A 173 -2.39 -24.36 -1.19
N PRO A 174 -2.41 -25.71 -1.05
CA PRO A 174 -1.22 -26.49 -0.70
C PRO A 174 -0.09 -26.43 -1.74
N THR A 175 -0.37 -25.88 -2.92
CA THR A 175 0.64 -25.72 -4.00
C THR A 175 1.22 -24.30 -4.08
N ILE A 176 0.79 -23.38 -3.22
CA ILE A 176 1.14 -21.96 -3.28
C ILE A 176 1.83 -21.55 -2.00
N ALA A 177 3.02 -20.99 -2.09
CA ALA A 177 3.66 -20.31 -0.97
C ALA A 177 3.20 -18.86 -0.90
N VAL A 178 3.07 -18.31 0.32
CA VAL A 178 2.59 -16.94 0.55
C VAL A 178 3.61 -16.17 1.37
N ALA A 179 4.11 -15.07 0.81
CA ALA A 179 4.93 -14.09 1.50
C ALA A 179 4.09 -12.85 1.83
N THR A 180 4.00 -12.49 3.10
CA THR A 180 3.16 -11.38 3.54
C THR A 180 4.01 -10.26 4.13
N ILE A 181 3.54 -9.02 4.00
CA ILE A 181 4.23 -7.82 4.53
C ILE A 181 4.22 -7.75 6.06
N SER A 182 3.30 -8.47 6.72
CA SER A 182 3.09 -8.43 8.17
C SER A 182 2.28 -9.63 8.66
N ASP A 183 2.34 -9.93 9.97
CA ASP A 183 1.53 -10.96 10.62
C ASP A 183 0.02 -10.75 10.41
N ALA A 184 -0.44 -9.49 10.44
CA ALA A 184 -1.85 -9.17 10.18
C ALA A 184 -2.27 -9.57 8.75
N ALA A 185 -1.38 -9.46 7.77
CA ALA A 185 -1.64 -9.90 6.40
C ALA A 185 -1.59 -11.44 6.29
N ALA A 186 -0.70 -12.11 7.04
CA ALA A 186 -0.64 -13.57 7.12
C ALA A 186 -1.92 -14.16 7.74
N GLN A 187 -2.38 -13.58 8.85
CA GLN A 187 -3.66 -13.99 9.46
C GLN A 187 -4.85 -13.80 8.51
N ALA A 188 -4.86 -12.70 7.77
CA ALA A 188 -5.96 -12.37 6.86
C ALA A 188 -6.04 -13.27 5.63
N VAL A 189 -4.93 -13.86 5.18
CA VAL A 189 -4.94 -14.78 4.03
C VAL A 189 -5.49 -16.15 4.40
N GLY A 190 -5.53 -16.49 5.69
CA GLY A 190 -6.03 -17.77 6.21
C GLY A 190 -5.05 -18.92 6.01
N ASP A 191 -5.54 -20.13 6.18
CA ASP A 191 -4.76 -21.36 6.27
C ASP A 191 -4.80 -22.22 5.00
N GLY A 192 -4.00 -23.30 5.02
CA GLY A 192 -3.99 -24.34 3.99
C GLY A 192 -2.98 -24.11 2.87
N TRP A 193 -2.14 -23.08 2.97
CA TRP A 193 -1.07 -22.78 2.03
C TRP A 193 0.10 -23.76 2.17
N GLN A 194 0.90 -23.94 1.10
CA GLN A 194 2.13 -24.71 1.15
C GLN A 194 3.07 -24.19 2.24
N GLU A 195 3.22 -22.89 2.29
CA GLU A 195 3.94 -22.13 3.32
C GLU A 195 3.32 -20.73 3.39
N CYS A 196 3.18 -20.17 4.58
CA CYS A 196 2.72 -18.79 4.76
C CYS A 196 3.59 -18.11 5.82
N GLU A 197 4.36 -17.11 5.40
CA GLU A 197 5.28 -16.40 6.30
C GLU A 197 5.12 -14.89 6.17
N ALA A 198 5.34 -14.20 7.30
CA ALA A 198 5.42 -12.75 7.33
C ALA A 198 6.89 -12.28 7.20
N ALA A 199 7.08 -11.15 6.53
CA ALA A 199 8.37 -10.49 6.45
C ALA A 199 8.85 -10.06 7.85
N ALA A 200 10.16 -10.13 8.10
CA ALA A 200 10.75 -9.77 9.41
C ALA A 200 10.52 -8.31 9.80
N GLN A 201 10.28 -7.46 8.80
CA GLN A 201 9.91 -6.05 8.96
C GLN A 201 8.83 -5.69 7.93
N PRO A 202 7.88 -4.79 8.25
CA PRO A 202 6.79 -4.44 7.35
C PRO A 202 7.23 -3.44 6.27
N ASN A 203 8.23 -3.82 5.48
CA ASN A 203 8.74 -3.05 4.36
C ASN A 203 8.97 -3.92 3.13
N GLU A 204 9.08 -3.27 1.98
CA GLU A 204 9.21 -3.93 0.68
C GLU A 204 10.48 -4.80 0.58
N GLU A 205 11.61 -4.32 1.12
CA GLU A 205 12.89 -5.03 1.03
C GLU A 205 12.83 -6.38 1.74
N ALA A 206 12.32 -6.41 2.98
CA ALA A 206 12.16 -7.63 3.74
C ALA A 206 11.17 -8.61 3.08
N LEU A 207 10.08 -8.08 2.47
CA LEU A 207 9.11 -8.89 1.75
C LEU A 207 9.73 -9.54 0.50
N LEU A 208 10.53 -8.80 -0.28
CA LEU A 208 11.21 -9.34 -1.46
C LEU A 208 12.28 -10.39 -1.09
N ALA A 209 13.02 -10.17 -0.01
CA ALA A 209 13.97 -11.15 0.52
C ALA A 209 13.27 -12.45 0.95
N LEU A 210 12.12 -12.35 1.61
CA LEU A 210 11.29 -13.49 1.96
C LEU A 210 10.82 -14.25 0.72
N ALA A 211 10.30 -13.54 -0.29
CA ALA A 211 9.83 -14.15 -1.54
C ALA A 211 10.95 -14.90 -2.27
N ALA A 212 12.16 -14.33 -2.32
CA ALA A 212 13.33 -14.97 -2.93
C ALA A 212 13.67 -16.29 -2.22
N ARG A 213 13.63 -16.30 -0.87
CA ARG A 213 13.88 -17.50 -0.06
C ARG A 213 12.84 -18.59 -0.30
N LEU A 214 11.54 -18.23 -0.37
CA LEU A 214 10.46 -19.18 -0.64
C LEU A 214 10.57 -19.78 -2.05
N CYS A 215 10.96 -18.97 -3.05
CA CYS A 215 11.20 -19.48 -4.41
C CYS A 215 12.32 -20.51 -4.47
N GLN A 216 13.41 -20.32 -3.71
CA GLN A 216 14.53 -21.27 -3.65
C GLN A 216 14.13 -22.60 -3.02
N LYS A 217 13.31 -22.57 -1.95
CA LYS A 217 12.78 -23.79 -1.32
C LYS A 217 11.86 -24.59 -2.25
N SER A 218 11.06 -23.91 -3.07
CA SER A 218 10.13 -24.58 -4.00
C SER A 218 10.83 -25.19 -5.23
N ALA A 219 12.09 -24.85 -5.48
CA ALA A 219 12.89 -25.36 -6.59
C ALA A 219 13.81 -26.52 -6.19
N ALA A 220 13.95 -26.82 -4.91
CA ALA A 220 14.76 -27.89 -4.34
C ALA A 220 13.92 -29.14 -4.06
#